data_575fdf5c147df4d76327d2d665f36153
#
_entry.id   575fdf5c147df4d76327d2d665f36153
#
_cell.length_a   1.000
_cell.length_b   1.000
_cell.length_c   1.000
_cell.angle_alpha   90.00
_cell.angle_beta   90.00
_cell.angle_gamma   90.00
#
_symmetry.space_group_name_H-M   'P 1'
#
loop_
_entity.id
_entity.type
_entity.pdbx_description
1 polymer ?
#
loop_
_entity_poly.entity_id
_entity_poly.type
_entity_poly.pdbx_seq_one_letter_code
_entity_poly.pdbx_strand_id
1 'polypeptide(L)'
;MIVKSAYRKVSGSYTLFGVAAVIDPAGYRAGVAIIIFNRQKKLFWAKRVRQNAWQFPQGGVNEGETLKQTMFRELKEETGLDPEDVRIVTVSKQWLYYRLPKHLIRHRSEPLCIGQKQKWFLLKFIGNETKFNFNLSEKPEFDDWQWVSYWHPMKEVIVFKKQVYHRALKAFASYVFRHRSEKIEHGQEPPPPPSLSA
;
A
#
# COMPACT_ATOMS: atom_id res chain seq x y z
N MET A 1 30.72 8.77 16.43
CA MET A 1 30.22 10.07 15.91
C MET A 1 28.70 9.93 15.79
N ILE A 2 27.97 10.53 16.74
CA ILE A 2 26.52 10.36 16.89
C ILE A 2 25.86 11.35 15.91
N VAL A 3 25.18 10.83 14.88
CA VAL A 3 24.36 11.66 13.99
C VAL A 3 23.11 12.07 14.78
N LYS A 4 23.10 13.31 15.25
CA LYS A 4 21.91 13.94 15.85
C LYS A 4 20.85 14.06 14.77
N SER A 5 19.78 13.25 14.90
CA SER A 5 18.57 13.36 14.11
C SER A 5 17.92 14.72 14.38
N ALA A 6 17.88 15.58 13.39
CA ALA A 6 17.24 16.89 13.50
C ALA A 6 15.72 16.73 13.36
N TYR A 7 15.03 16.67 14.49
CA TYR A 7 13.59 16.87 14.55
C TYR A 7 13.29 18.34 14.84
N ARG A 8 12.50 18.98 14.00
CA ARG A 8 11.97 20.32 14.24
C ARG A 8 10.46 20.24 14.47
N LYS A 9 10.00 20.76 15.59
CA LYS A 9 8.58 20.84 15.95
C LYS A 9 7.93 22.00 15.20
N VAL A 10 6.95 21.72 14.37
CA VAL A 10 6.06 22.72 13.79
C VAL A 10 4.64 22.27 14.08
N SER A 11 3.93 23.00 14.92
CA SER A 11 2.49 22.88 15.22
C SER A 11 1.92 21.46 15.21
N GLY A 12 2.43 20.55 16.07
CA GLY A 12 1.81 19.24 16.33
C GLY A 12 2.19 18.09 15.40
N SER A 13 3.10 18.32 14.44
CA SER A 13 3.59 17.27 13.52
C SER A 13 5.12 17.17 13.54
N TYR A 14 5.66 15.95 13.30
CA TYR A 14 7.10 15.68 13.29
C TYR A 14 7.55 15.24 11.91
N THR A 15 8.64 15.86 11.45
CA THR A 15 9.24 15.61 10.14
C THR A 15 10.46 14.69 10.24
N LEU A 16 10.47 13.66 9.42
CA LEU A 16 11.68 13.02 8.95
C LEU A 16 11.91 13.55 7.52
N PHE A 17 12.96 14.32 7.29
CA PHE A 17 13.25 14.96 6.00
C PHE A 17 12.17 15.95 5.47
N GLY A 18 11.69 16.86 6.30
CA GLY A 18 10.89 18.00 5.85
C GLY A 18 9.39 17.76 5.67
N VAL A 19 8.90 16.53 5.84
CA VAL A 19 7.47 16.23 5.65
C VAL A 19 6.86 15.61 6.90
N ALA A 20 5.80 16.24 7.42
CA ALA A 20 5.13 15.81 8.64
C ALA A 20 4.21 14.61 8.41
N ALA A 21 4.44 13.51 9.13
CA ALA A 21 3.54 12.37 9.13
C ALA A 21 2.31 12.64 10.00
N VAL A 22 1.11 12.42 9.45
CA VAL A 22 -0.15 12.58 10.18
C VAL A 22 -0.38 11.36 11.08
N ILE A 23 -0.17 11.52 12.39
CA ILE A 23 -0.49 10.51 13.42
C ILE A 23 -1.70 11.01 14.20
N ASP A 24 -2.73 10.17 14.32
CA ASP A 24 -3.94 10.52 15.06
C ASP A 24 -3.75 10.40 16.58
N PRO A 25 -4.70 10.92 17.39
CA PRO A 25 -4.61 10.82 18.85
C PRO A 25 -4.58 9.39 19.39
N ALA A 26 -5.05 8.40 18.63
CA ALA A 26 -4.97 6.98 19.00
C ALA A 26 -3.61 6.35 18.64
N GLY A 27 -2.66 7.11 18.08
CA GLY A 27 -1.31 6.67 17.74
C GLY A 27 -1.18 5.97 16.39
N TYR A 28 -2.18 6.09 15.49
CA TYR A 28 -2.09 5.50 14.16
C TYR A 28 -1.64 6.53 13.12
N ARG A 29 -0.59 6.19 12.37
CA ARG A 29 -0.16 6.97 11.21
C ARG A 29 -1.13 6.75 10.05
N ALA A 30 -1.66 7.86 9.52
CA ALA A 30 -2.49 7.81 8.33
C ALA A 30 -1.64 7.51 7.07
N GLY A 31 -2.18 6.69 6.19
CA GLY A 31 -1.50 6.32 4.95
C GLY A 31 -2.46 5.79 3.89
N VAL A 32 -1.89 5.46 2.75
CA VAL A 32 -2.53 4.77 1.64
C VAL A 32 -1.84 3.45 1.37
N ALA A 33 -2.57 2.49 0.80
CA ALA A 33 -2.01 1.28 0.21
C ALA A 33 -2.64 1.07 -1.17
N ILE A 34 -1.88 0.51 -2.11
CA ILE A 34 -2.21 0.50 -3.52
C ILE A 34 -2.18 -0.94 -4.02
N ILE A 35 -3.32 -1.47 -4.44
CA ILE A 35 -3.41 -2.74 -5.16
C ILE A 35 -3.55 -2.42 -6.65
N ILE A 36 -2.57 -2.85 -7.45
CA ILE A 36 -2.59 -2.70 -8.90
C ILE A 36 -2.89 -4.06 -9.51
N PHE A 37 -3.85 -4.16 -10.41
CA PHE A 37 -4.13 -5.38 -11.15
C PHE A 37 -4.10 -5.18 -12.65
N ASN A 38 -3.64 -6.20 -13.39
CA ASN A 38 -3.56 -6.18 -14.84
C ASN A 38 -4.80 -6.77 -15.54
N ARG A 39 -4.77 -6.84 -16.87
CA ARG A 39 -5.85 -7.43 -17.69
C ARG A 39 -6.10 -8.91 -17.39
N GLN A 40 -5.06 -9.65 -16.96
CA GLN A 40 -5.14 -11.06 -16.56
C GLN A 40 -5.60 -11.24 -15.10
N LYS A 41 -6.06 -10.16 -14.44
CA LYS A 41 -6.52 -10.17 -13.03
C LYS A 41 -5.42 -10.56 -12.04
N LYS A 42 -4.15 -10.52 -12.44
CA LYS A 42 -2.99 -10.69 -11.57
C LYS A 42 -2.68 -9.38 -10.86
N LEU A 43 -2.12 -9.48 -9.66
CA LEU A 43 -1.75 -8.33 -8.83
C LEU A 43 -0.25 -8.04 -8.95
N PHE A 44 0.08 -6.76 -9.01
CA PHE A 44 1.45 -6.28 -8.85
C PHE A 44 1.93 -6.58 -7.43
N TRP A 45 3.07 -7.25 -7.30
CA TRP A 45 3.64 -7.65 -6.03
C TRP A 45 5.11 -7.28 -6.03
N ALA A 46 5.55 -6.42 -5.09
CA ALA A 46 6.88 -5.83 -5.11
C ALA A 46 7.74 -6.33 -3.96
N LYS A 47 9.01 -6.57 -4.23
CA LYS A 47 10.02 -7.03 -3.29
C LYS A 47 10.75 -5.84 -2.68
N ARG A 48 10.83 -5.81 -1.37
CA ARG A 48 11.53 -4.76 -0.64
C ARG A 48 13.05 -4.86 -0.80
N VAL A 49 13.67 -3.72 -1.06
CA VAL A 49 15.14 -3.61 -1.15
C VAL A 49 15.81 -4.23 0.07
N ARG A 50 16.82 -5.09 -0.18
CA ARG A 50 17.65 -5.75 0.84
C ARG A 50 16.88 -6.58 1.87
N GLN A 51 15.65 -6.97 1.56
CA GLN A 51 14.81 -7.79 2.44
C GLN A 51 14.18 -8.93 1.64
N ASN A 52 14.05 -10.10 2.25
CA ASN A 52 13.22 -11.16 1.67
C ASN A 52 11.76 -10.94 2.12
N ALA A 53 11.21 -9.80 1.74
CA ALA A 53 9.86 -9.39 2.10
C ALA A 53 9.17 -8.73 0.92
N TRP A 54 7.93 -9.09 0.69
CA TRP A 54 7.11 -8.63 -0.41
C TRP A 54 5.92 -7.85 0.12
N GLN A 55 5.50 -6.81 -0.59
CA GLN A 55 4.33 -6.01 -0.21
C GLN A 55 3.73 -5.25 -1.39
N PHE A 56 2.51 -4.73 -1.19
CA PHE A 56 1.93 -3.71 -2.06
C PHE A 56 2.57 -2.34 -1.82
N PRO A 57 2.63 -1.47 -2.85
CA PRO A 57 3.00 -0.07 -2.69
C PRO A 57 2.13 0.61 -1.64
N GLN A 58 2.77 1.42 -0.78
CA GLN A 58 2.08 2.09 0.32
C GLN A 58 2.91 3.23 0.90
N GLY A 59 2.25 4.29 1.36
CA GLY A 59 2.96 5.33 2.07
C GLY A 59 2.11 6.20 2.96
N GLY A 60 2.77 7.12 3.66
CA GLY A 60 2.13 8.00 4.61
C GLY A 60 1.50 9.22 3.97
N VAL A 61 0.36 9.65 4.51
CA VAL A 61 -0.22 10.95 4.17
C VAL A 61 0.66 12.04 4.76
N ASN A 62 1.04 13.01 3.95
CA ASN A 62 1.73 14.20 4.38
C ASN A 62 0.74 15.30 4.75
N GLU A 63 1.17 16.25 5.60
CA GLU A 63 0.33 17.39 5.96
C GLU A 63 -0.10 18.16 4.70
N GLY A 64 -1.39 18.45 4.58
CA GLY A 64 -1.97 19.14 3.42
C GLY A 64 -2.26 18.25 2.21
N GLU A 65 -1.82 16.98 2.19
CA GLU A 65 -2.14 16.06 1.10
C GLU A 65 -3.54 15.48 1.24
N THR A 66 -4.26 15.40 0.14
CA THR A 66 -5.44 14.53 0.01
C THR A 66 -4.99 13.09 -0.19
N LEU A 67 -5.85 12.13 0.17
CA LEU A 67 -5.56 10.69 -0.04
C LEU A 67 -5.25 10.34 -1.50
N LYS A 68 -5.87 11.05 -2.46
CA LYS A 68 -5.62 10.83 -3.88
C LYS A 68 -4.25 11.35 -4.31
N GLN A 69 -3.83 12.50 -3.79
CA GLN A 69 -2.48 13.04 -4.02
C GLN A 69 -1.42 12.13 -3.43
N THR A 70 -1.61 11.70 -2.17
CA THR A 70 -0.72 10.72 -1.53
C THR A 70 -0.62 9.44 -2.37
N MET A 71 -1.75 8.90 -2.83
CA MET A 71 -1.76 7.67 -3.62
C MET A 71 -0.96 7.82 -4.93
N PHE A 72 -1.13 8.93 -5.66
CA PHE A 72 -0.37 9.13 -6.90
C PHE A 72 1.11 9.43 -6.64
N ARG A 73 1.46 10.15 -5.57
CA ARG A 73 2.85 10.38 -5.18
C ARG A 73 3.54 9.05 -4.86
N GLU A 74 2.95 8.23 -3.99
CA GLU A 74 3.51 6.92 -3.62
C GLU A 74 3.54 5.95 -4.82
N LEU A 75 2.53 6.00 -5.71
CA LEU A 75 2.55 5.24 -6.95
C LEU A 75 3.77 5.59 -7.80
N LYS A 76 4.04 6.89 -7.98
CA LYS A 76 5.19 7.37 -8.76
C LYS A 76 6.51 7.02 -8.09
N GLU A 77 6.65 7.32 -6.80
CA GLU A 77 7.89 7.11 -6.04
C GLU A 77 8.28 5.63 -5.96
N GLU A 78 7.30 4.74 -5.75
CA GLU A 78 7.54 3.32 -5.52
C GLU A 78 7.45 2.44 -6.75
N THR A 79 6.81 2.88 -7.83
CA THR A 79 6.63 2.05 -9.03
C THR A 79 7.05 2.70 -10.34
N GLY A 80 7.27 4.01 -10.35
CA GLY A 80 7.55 4.77 -11.57
C GLY A 80 6.34 5.12 -12.41
N LEU A 81 5.15 4.61 -12.08
CA LEU A 81 3.93 4.81 -12.86
C LEU A 81 3.37 6.21 -12.68
N ASP A 82 2.81 6.76 -13.76
CA ASP A 82 2.09 8.01 -13.80
C ASP A 82 0.56 7.79 -13.73
N PRO A 83 -0.24 8.83 -13.44
CA PRO A 83 -1.70 8.72 -13.38
C PRO A 83 -2.33 8.13 -14.65
N GLU A 84 -1.77 8.38 -15.82
CA GLU A 84 -2.22 7.85 -17.12
C GLU A 84 -1.95 6.35 -17.30
N ASP A 85 -1.05 5.76 -16.52
CA ASP A 85 -0.74 4.33 -16.58
C ASP A 85 -1.73 3.46 -15.81
N VAL A 86 -2.61 4.11 -15.03
CA VAL A 86 -3.55 3.41 -14.17
C VAL A 86 -4.94 4.03 -14.23
N ARG A 87 -5.96 3.25 -13.89
CA ARG A 87 -7.31 3.73 -13.65
C ARG A 87 -7.76 3.35 -12.25
N ILE A 88 -8.17 4.34 -11.45
CA ILE A 88 -8.78 4.09 -10.14
C ILE A 88 -10.11 3.36 -10.36
N VAL A 89 -10.23 2.17 -9.78
CA VAL A 89 -11.46 1.36 -9.83
C VAL A 89 -12.33 1.63 -8.61
N THR A 90 -11.72 1.62 -7.43
CA THR A 90 -12.41 1.90 -6.17
C THR A 90 -11.40 2.22 -5.05
N VAL A 91 -11.92 2.68 -3.93
CA VAL A 91 -11.18 2.90 -2.69
C VAL A 91 -11.94 2.24 -1.52
N SER A 92 -11.23 1.76 -0.52
CA SER A 92 -11.85 1.16 0.66
C SER A 92 -12.82 2.13 1.35
N LYS A 93 -14.05 1.69 1.66
CA LYS A 93 -15.05 2.53 2.33
C LYS A 93 -14.55 3.00 3.69
N GLN A 94 -13.91 2.11 4.44
CA GLN A 94 -13.40 2.36 5.78
C GLN A 94 -11.88 2.40 5.81
N TRP A 95 -11.31 3.02 6.85
CA TRP A 95 -9.92 2.87 7.21
C TRP A 95 -9.66 1.45 7.66
N LEU A 96 -8.57 0.84 7.18
CA LEU A 96 -8.11 -0.47 7.63
C LEU A 96 -6.86 -0.27 8.50
N TYR A 97 -6.85 -0.92 9.66
CA TYR A 97 -5.85 -0.71 10.69
C TYR A 97 -4.97 -1.95 10.87
N TYR A 98 -3.70 -1.72 11.16
CA TYR A 98 -2.85 -2.74 11.75
C TYR A 98 -1.95 -2.14 12.82
N ARG A 99 -1.59 -2.95 13.82
CA ARG A 99 -0.65 -2.56 14.88
C ARG A 99 0.75 -3.05 14.53
N LEU A 100 1.74 -2.26 14.92
CA LEU A 100 3.14 -2.68 14.85
C LEU A 100 3.43 -3.63 16.01
N PRO A 101 4.23 -4.68 15.78
CA PRO A 101 4.83 -5.46 16.86
C PRO A 101 5.62 -4.56 17.81
N LYS A 102 5.64 -4.88 19.10
CA LYS A 102 6.27 -4.04 20.14
C LYS A 102 7.72 -3.64 19.79
N HIS A 103 8.50 -4.56 19.24
CA HIS A 103 9.90 -4.32 18.86
C HIS A 103 10.08 -3.37 17.68
N LEU A 104 9.02 -3.10 16.89
CA LEU A 104 9.04 -2.13 15.78
C LEU A 104 8.52 -0.75 16.19
N ILE A 105 7.98 -0.61 17.41
CA ILE A 105 7.51 0.67 17.93
C ILE A 105 8.71 1.49 18.39
N ARG A 106 8.87 2.68 17.82
CA ARG A 106 9.92 3.63 18.24
C ARG A 106 9.45 4.40 19.46
N HIS A 107 9.67 3.86 20.66
CA HIS A 107 9.18 4.42 21.92
C HIS A 107 9.70 5.83 22.25
N ARG A 108 10.76 6.30 21.59
CA ARG A 108 11.33 7.64 21.77
C ARG A 108 10.79 8.68 20.76
N SER A 109 9.86 8.32 19.89
CA SER A 109 9.26 9.28 18.96
C SER A 109 7.99 9.90 19.54
N GLU A 110 7.82 11.18 19.35
CA GLU A 110 6.61 11.91 19.70
C GLU A 110 6.03 12.59 18.44
N PRO A 111 4.77 12.35 18.12
CA PRO A 111 3.83 11.45 18.79
C PRO A 111 4.20 9.97 18.59
N LEU A 112 3.84 9.13 19.57
CA LEU A 112 4.10 7.69 19.50
C LEU A 112 3.27 7.05 18.37
N CYS A 113 3.95 6.38 17.45
CA CYS A 113 3.29 5.63 16.38
C CYS A 113 3.19 4.14 16.76
N ILE A 114 1.99 3.65 17.05
CA ILE A 114 1.72 2.25 17.44
C ILE A 114 1.24 1.38 16.29
N GLY A 115 0.93 2.00 15.14
CA GLY A 115 0.38 1.29 13.99
C GLY A 115 0.08 2.22 12.83
N GLN A 116 -0.57 1.68 11.82
CA GLN A 116 -1.04 2.47 10.69
C GLN A 116 -2.53 2.27 10.47
N LYS A 117 -3.19 3.32 9.99
CA LYS A 117 -4.51 3.30 9.38
C LYS A 117 -4.37 3.65 7.91
N GLN A 118 -4.93 2.82 7.04
CA GLN A 118 -4.72 2.97 5.60
C GLN A 118 -6.05 3.03 4.84
N LYS A 119 -6.13 3.90 3.86
CA LYS A 119 -7.09 3.83 2.77
C LYS A 119 -6.48 3.03 1.65
N TRP A 120 -7.17 1.98 1.23
CA TRP A 120 -6.71 1.09 0.17
C TRP A 120 -7.33 1.49 -1.15
N PHE A 121 -6.49 1.65 -2.16
CA PHE A 121 -6.89 1.95 -3.53
C PHE A 121 -6.74 0.70 -4.40
N LEU A 122 -7.74 0.44 -5.22
CA LEU A 122 -7.67 -0.58 -6.27
C LEU A 122 -7.49 0.13 -7.61
N LEU A 123 -6.37 -0.11 -8.27
CA LEU A 123 -6.03 0.48 -9.56
C LEU A 123 -5.96 -0.62 -10.62
N LYS A 124 -6.55 -0.35 -11.80
CA LYS A 124 -6.34 -1.17 -12.99
C LYS A 124 -5.17 -0.62 -13.78
N PHE A 125 -4.16 -1.45 -14.02
CA PHE A 125 -3.03 -1.13 -14.89
C PHE A 125 -3.48 -1.08 -16.36
N ILE A 126 -3.18 0.00 -17.04
CA ILE A 126 -3.50 0.25 -18.45
C ILE A 126 -2.29 0.69 -19.26
N GLY A 127 -1.15 0.94 -18.61
CA GLY A 127 0.11 1.35 -19.21
C GLY A 127 0.90 0.20 -19.84
N ASN A 128 2.18 0.45 -20.03
CA ASN A 128 3.18 -0.53 -20.49
C ASN A 128 4.08 -0.94 -19.31
N GLU A 129 4.38 -2.23 -19.17
CA GLU A 129 5.21 -2.75 -18.08
C GLU A 129 6.65 -2.21 -18.10
N THR A 130 7.14 -1.74 -19.24
CA THR A 130 8.45 -1.08 -19.35
C THR A 130 8.55 0.24 -18.56
N LYS A 131 7.43 0.78 -18.09
CA LYS A 131 7.38 1.99 -17.27
C LYS A 131 7.67 1.74 -15.79
N PHE A 132 7.64 0.49 -15.33
CA PHE A 132 8.04 0.20 -13.95
C PHE A 132 9.49 0.58 -13.73
N ASN A 133 9.72 1.51 -12.80
CA ASN A 133 11.04 2.03 -12.47
C ASN A 133 11.13 2.33 -10.97
N PHE A 134 11.98 1.61 -10.27
CA PHE A 134 12.18 1.74 -8.83
C PHE A 134 13.29 2.73 -8.45
N ASN A 135 14.00 3.29 -9.43
CA ASN A 135 15.16 4.16 -9.18
C ASN A 135 14.82 5.65 -9.22
N LEU A 136 13.53 6.02 -9.09
CA LEU A 136 13.10 7.42 -9.11
C LEU A 136 13.26 8.11 -7.74
N SER A 137 13.36 7.36 -6.67
CA SER A 137 13.59 7.85 -5.32
C SER A 137 15.06 7.69 -4.94
N GLU A 138 15.63 8.65 -4.18
CA GLU A 138 16.97 8.51 -3.57
C GLU A 138 17.07 7.29 -2.63
N LYS A 139 15.94 6.81 -2.14
CA LYS A 139 15.81 5.64 -1.25
C LYS A 139 14.74 4.71 -1.77
N PRO A 140 15.04 3.91 -2.81
CA PRO A 140 14.07 2.98 -3.36
C PRO A 140 13.52 2.03 -2.29
N GLU A 141 12.21 1.82 -2.28
CA GLU A 141 11.55 0.84 -1.39
C GLU A 141 11.62 -0.57 -1.97
N PHE A 142 11.63 -0.70 -3.30
CA PHE A 142 11.59 -1.96 -4.03
C PHE A 142 12.78 -2.12 -4.98
N ASP A 143 13.19 -3.38 -5.19
CA ASP A 143 14.26 -3.76 -6.14
C ASP A 143 13.79 -4.79 -7.17
N ASP A 144 12.61 -5.39 -6.98
CA ASP A 144 12.05 -6.39 -7.88
C ASP A 144 10.51 -6.40 -7.79
N TRP A 145 9.84 -6.99 -8.79
CA TRP A 145 8.39 -7.11 -8.81
C TRP A 145 7.94 -8.28 -9.69
N GLN A 146 6.69 -8.71 -9.50
CA GLN A 146 6.05 -9.74 -10.31
C GLN A 146 4.54 -9.60 -10.34
N TRP A 147 3.90 -10.15 -11.38
CA TRP A 147 2.47 -10.36 -11.41
C TRP A 147 2.11 -11.68 -10.73
N VAL A 148 1.34 -11.62 -9.65
CA VAL A 148 0.95 -12.80 -8.88
C VAL A 148 -0.55 -13.06 -8.97
N SER A 149 -0.99 -14.28 -8.63
CA SER A 149 -2.41 -14.60 -8.48
C SER A 149 -3.04 -13.78 -7.35
N TYR A 150 -4.35 -13.54 -7.44
CA TYR A 150 -5.06 -12.61 -6.57
C TYR A 150 -4.83 -12.84 -5.07
N TRP A 151 -4.83 -14.09 -4.63
CA TRP A 151 -4.66 -14.44 -3.21
C TRP A 151 -3.20 -14.75 -2.81
N HIS A 152 -2.27 -14.72 -3.74
CA HIS A 152 -0.85 -15.00 -3.47
C HIS A 152 -0.26 -14.12 -2.35
N PRO A 153 -0.58 -12.79 -2.26
CA PRO A 153 -0.06 -11.94 -1.20
C PRO A 153 -0.34 -12.44 0.22
N MET A 154 -1.42 -13.22 0.41
CA MET A 154 -1.76 -13.77 1.73
C MET A 154 -0.77 -14.83 2.24
N LYS A 155 0.01 -15.44 1.33
CA LYS A 155 1.03 -16.44 1.66
C LYS A 155 2.32 -15.79 2.17
N GLU A 156 2.69 -14.64 1.60
CA GLU A 156 4.01 -14.04 1.78
C GLU A 156 4.02 -12.78 2.63
N VAL A 157 2.89 -12.08 2.75
CA VAL A 157 2.85 -10.86 3.56
C VAL A 157 3.19 -11.13 5.01
N ILE A 158 3.97 -10.23 5.61
CA ILE A 158 4.37 -10.31 7.02
C ILE A 158 3.16 -10.44 7.96
N VAL A 159 3.28 -11.28 8.98
CA VAL A 159 2.16 -11.75 9.83
C VAL A 159 1.28 -10.61 10.35
N PHE A 160 1.86 -9.55 10.90
CA PHE A 160 1.06 -8.46 11.48
C PHE A 160 0.26 -7.64 10.46
N LYS A 161 0.55 -7.78 9.15
CA LYS A 161 -0.25 -7.18 8.06
C LYS A 161 -1.27 -8.15 7.45
N LYS A 162 -1.26 -9.44 7.77
CA LYS A 162 -2.15 -10.43 7.13
C LYS A 162 -3.63 -10.04 7.21
N GLN A 163 -4.09 -9.60 8.37
CA GLN A 163 -5.51 -9.25 8.56
C GLN A 163 -5.94 -8.05 7.70
N VAL A 164 -5.14 -6.99 7.62
CA VAL A 164 -5.48 -5.82 6.80
C VAL A 164 -5.44 -6.15 5.31
N TYR A 165 -4.50 -6.97 4.86
CA TYR A 165 -4.43 -7.46 3.48
C TYR A 165 -5.63 -8.32 3.12
N HIS A 166 -6.00 -9.28 3.98
CA HIS A 166 -7.17 -10.11 3.77
C HIS A 166 -8.46 -9.28 3.63
N ARG A 167 -8.66 -8.30 4.53
CA ARG A 167 -9.83 -7.40 4.47
C ARG A 167 -9.87 -6.58 3.19
N ALA A 168 -8.74 -6.04 2.74
CA ALA A 168 -8.65 -5.27 1.51
C ALA A 168 -8.92 -6.14 0.27
N LEU A 169 -8.24 -7.29 0.16
CA LEU A 169 -8.44 -8.22 -0.94
C LEU A 169 -9.88 -8.75 -1.00
N LYS A 170 -10.46 -9.14 0.15
CA LYS A 170 -11.86 -9.57 0.21
C LYS A 170 -12.82 -8.48 -0.28
N ALA A 171 -12.59 -7.22 0.13
CA ALA A 171 -13.43 -6.09 -0.29
C ALA A 171 -13.32 -5.79 -1.80
N PHE A 172 -12.17 -6.06 -2.41
CA PHE A 172 -11.92 -5.72 -3.80
C PHE A 172 -12.12 -6.86 -4.80
N ALA A 173 -12.23 -8.10 -4.35
CA ALA A 173 -12.37 -9.27 -5.22
C ALA A 173 -13.49 -9.11 -6.25
N SER A 174 -14.68 -8.66 -5.83
CA SER A 174 -15.81 -8.47 -6.73
C SER A 174 -15.54 -7.44 -7.84
N TYR A 175 -14.71 -6.42 -7.59
CA TYR A 175 -14.36 -5.42 -8.60
C TYR A 175 -13.37 -5.94 -9.63
N VAL A 176 -12.46 -6.85 -9.23
CA VAL A 176 -11.46 -7.44 -10.13
C VAL A 176 -12.09 -8.53 -10.98
N PHE A 177 -13.01 -9.33 -10.40
CA PHE A 177 -13.59 -10.51 -11.07
C PHE A 177 -14.97 -10.26 -11.67
N ARG A 178 -15.63 -9.10 -11.44
CA ARG A 178 -16.85 -8.76 -12.17
C ARG A 178 -16.56 -8.75 -13.66
N HIS A 179 -17.25 -9.62 -14.39
CA HIS A 179 -17.45 -9.44 -15.81
C HIS A 179 -18.34 -8.21 -16.00
N ARG A 180 -17.85 -7.19 -16.68
CA ARG A 180 -18.75 -6.25 -17.32
C ARG A 180 -19.53 -7.11 -18.30
N SER A 181 -20.84 -7.21 -18.12
CA SER A 181 -21.74 -7.85 -19.08
C SER A 181 -21.75 -7.04 -20.36
N GLU A 182 -20.72 -7.21 -21.18
CA GLU A 182 -20.86 -7.15 -22.62
C GLU A 182 -21.11 -8.60 -23.00
N LYS A 183 -22.37 -8.88 -23.32
CA LYS A 183 -22.95 -10.11 -23.84
C LYS A 183 -21.97 -11.28 -24.04
N ILE A 184 -22.38 -12.44 -23.44
CA ILE A 184 -22.02 -13.82 -23.75
C ILE A 184 -20.90 -14.46 -22.90
N GLU A 185 -21.38 -15.28 -21.96
CA GLU A 185 -20.95 -16.59 -21.50
C GLU A 185 -19.65 -16.79 -20.69
N HIS A 186 -19.87 -17.50 -19.60
CA HIS A 186 -18.99 -18.20 -18.66
C HIS A 186 -18.47 -17.34 -17.49
N GLY A 187 -19.29 -17.34 -16.44
CA GLY A 187 -18.94 -16.75 -15.14
C GLY A 187 -17.83 -17.51 -14.42
N GLN A 188 -16.70 -16.88 -14.24
CA GLN A 188 -15.74 -17.29 -13.22
C GLN A 188 -16.06 -16.52 -11.94
N GLU A 189 -16.58 -17.22 -10.94
CA GLU A 189 -16.65 -16.69 -9.58
C GLU A 189 -15.24 -16.37 -9.04
N PRO A 190 -15.11 -15.31 -8.24
CA PRO A 190 -13.84 -15.04 -7.58
C PRO A 190 -13.47 -16.24 -6.69
N PRO A 191 -12.21 -16.69 -6.71
CA PRO A 191 -11.78 -17.76 -5.83
C PRO A 191 -12.01 -17.35 -4.37
N PRO A 192 -12.46 -18.28 -3.50
CA PRO A 192 -12.73 -17.97 -2.10
C PRO A 192 -11.45 -17.49 -1.39
N PRO A 193 -11.60 -16.59 -0.41
CA PRO A 193 -10.47 -16.14 0.38
C PRO A 193 -9.89 -17.30 1.19
N PRO A 194 -8.57 -17.37 1.35
CA PRO A 194 -7.96 -18.35 2.23
C PRO A 194 -8.41 -18.13 3.67
N SER A 195 -8.65 -19.20 4.42
CA SER A 195 -8.93 -19.14 5.84
C SER A 195 -7.74 -18.50 6.58
N LEU A 196 -8.03 -17.57 7.48
CA LEU A 196 -7.04 -17.06 8.42
C LEU A 196 -6.89 -18.12 9.50
N SER A 197 -5.88 -18.97 9.42
CA SER A 197 -5.47 -19.78 10.57
C SER A 197 -5.01 -18.86 11.70
N ALA A 198 -5.50 -19.14 12.89
CA ALA A 198 -5.22 -18.42 14.12
C ALA A 198 -3.72 -18.42 14.49
#